data_bf62877a5de5f28df26bc4bdbd131db6
#
_entry.id   bf62877a5de5f28df26bc4bdbd131db6
#
_cell.length_a   1.000
_cell.length_b   1.000
_cell.length_c   1.000
_cell.angle_alpha   90.00
_cell.angle_beta   90.00
_cell.angle_gamma   90.00
#
_symmetry.space_group_name_H-M   'P 1'
#
loop_
_entity.id
_entity.type
_entity.pdbx_description
1 polymer ?
#
loop_
_entity_poly.entity_id
_entity_poly.type
_entity_poly.pdbx_seq_one_letter_code
_entity_poly.pdbx_strand_id
1 'polypeptide(L)'
;MAQILLIIGASIFGVLGAIHLMYTFFTNKFEAHDSSVTEAMKGTSPILTKETSVWEAWVGFNASHSLGAMLVAAVYIPLTTSYFNVIQQSVWFSFLPTLVGLSYLVLAI
;
A
#
# COMPACT_ATOMS: atom_id res chain seq x y z
N MET A 1 21.65 6.54 13.13
CA MET A 1 20.27 6.40 13.67
C MET A 1 19.21 6.58 12.60
N ALA A 2 19.24 7.67 11.82
CA ALA A 2 18.27 7.89 10.76
C ALA A 2 18.25 6.77 9.70
N GLN A 3 19.42 6.27 9.31
CA GLN A 3 19.54 5.17 8.36
C GLN A 3 18.83 3.90 8.86
N ILE A 4 19.01 3.56 10.12
CA ILE A 4 18.38 2.38 10.73
C ILE A 4 16.86 2.57 10.80
N LEU A 5 16.39 3.75 11.19
CA LEU A 5 14.96 4.05 11.25
C LEU A 5 14.29 3.97 9.87
N LEU A 6 14.97 4.45 8.83
CA LEU A 6 14.45 4.36 7.46
C LEU A 6 14.36 2.91 6.99
N ILE A 7 15.37 2.09 7.27
CA ILE A 7 15.37 0.66 6.93
C ILE A 7 14.23 -0.05 7.65
N ILE A 8 14.07 0.20 8.93
CA ILE A 8 12.99 -0.42 9.73
C ILE A 8 11.63 -0.01 9.18
N GLY A 9 11.41 1.28 8.97
CA GLY A 9 10.14 1.79 8.44
C GLY A 9 9.82 1.24 7.05
N ALA A 10 10.79 1.26 6.14
CA ALA A 10 10.61 0.72 4.80
C ALA A 10 10.35 -0.80 4.82
N SER A 11 11.01 -1.52 5.72
CA SER A 11 10.79 -2.96 5.89
C SER A 11 9.38 -3.27 6.40
N ILE A 12 8.87 -2.46 7.32
CA ILE A 12 7.49 -2.58 7.81
C ILE A 12 6.51 -2.38 6.64
N PHE A 13 6.69 -1.34 5.83
CA PHE A 13 5.88 -1.12 4.64
C PHE A 13 5.91 -2.31 3.67
N GLY A 14 7.10 -2.84 3.42
CA GLY A 14 7.27 -3.99 2.53
C GLY A 14 6.56 -5.24 3.03
N VAL A 15 6.72 -5.57 4.30
CA VAL A 15 6.11 -6.76 4.92
C VAL A 15 4.59 -6.61 4.98
N LEU A 16 4.10 -5.47 5.47
CA LEU A 16 2.66 -5.23 5.56
C LEU A 16 2.01 -5.20 4.17
N GLY A 17 2.67 -4.59 3.19
CA GLY A 17 2.20 -4.59 1.81
C GLY A 17 2.12 -5.99 1.22
N ALA A 18 3.13 -6.82 1.45
CA ALA A 18 3.14 -8.20 0.97
C ALA A 18 2.03 -9.04 1.61
N ILE A 19 1.82 -8.90 2.93
CA ILE A 19 0.74 -9.58 3.64
C ILE A 19 -0.62 -9.12 3.12
N HIS A 20 -0.79 -7.83 2.95
CA HIS A 20 -2.04 -7.24 2.45
C HIS A 20 -2.36 -7.74 1.03
N LEU A 21 -1.35 -7.81 0.17
CA LEU A 21 -1.51 -8.33 -1.18
C LEU A 21 -1.92 -9.80 -1.17
N MET A 22 -1.28 -10.60 -0.31
CA MET A 22 -1.60 -12.01 -0.14
C MET A 22 -3.04 -12.18 0.34
N TYR A 23 -3.47 -11.38 1.33
CA TYR A 23 -4.85 -11.41 1.83
C TYR A 23 -5.86 -11.04 0.74
N THR A 24 -5.50 -10.12 -0.15
CA THR A 24 -6.39 -9.66 -1.22
C THR A 24 -6.72 -10.78 -2.21
N PHE A 25 -5.73 -11.56 -2.63
CA PHE A 25 -5.89 -12.53 -3.70
C PHE A 25 -6.05 -13.98 -3.23
N PHE A 26 -5.55 -14.34 -2.06
CA PHE A 26 -5.50 -15.74 -1.62
C PHE A 26 -6.36 -16.03 -0.41
N THR A 27 -7.08 -15.05 0.12
CA THR A 27 -7.96 -15.22 1.27
C THR A 27 -9.26 -14.46 1.07
N ASN A 28 -10.21 -14.68 1.98
CA ASN A 28 -11.49 -13.95 2.01
C ASN A 28 -11.49 -12.79 3.03
N LYS A 29 -10.31 -12.38 3.51
CA LYS A 29 -10.22 -11.41 4.61
C LYS A 29 -10.73 -10.02 4.26
N PHE A 30 -10.74 -9.66 2.97
CA PHE A 30 -11.27 -8.38 2.50
C PHE A 30 -12.68 -8.49 1.92
N GLU A 31 -13.31 -9.66 2.00
CA GLU A 31 -14.72 -9.77 1.72
C GLU A 31 -15.54 -9.15 2.85
N ALA A 32 -16.77 -8.73 2.53
CA ALA A 32 -17.67 -8.22 3.56
C ALA A 32 -18.04 -9.32 4.53
N HIS A 33 -18.20 -8.98 5.81
CA HIS A 33 -18.65 -9.93 6.84
C HIS A 33 -20.01 -10.52 6.47
N ASP A 34 -20.91 -9.71 5.94
CA ASP A 34 -22.18 -10.17 5.37
C ASP A 34 -21.96 -10.54 3.90
N SER A 35 -22.12 -11.80 3.58
CA SER A 35 -21.90 -12.32 2.22
C SER A 35 -22.84 -11.68 1.18
N SER A 36 -24.01 -11.21 1.58
CA SER A 36 -24.92 -10.51 0.67
C SER A 36 -24.34 -9.19 0.16
N VAL A 37 -23.53 -8.51 0.98
CA VAL A 37 -22.86 -7.27 0.58
C VAL A 37 -21.79 -7.58 -0.47
N THR A 38 -20.99 -8.62 -0.28
CA THR A 38 -19.98 -9.04 -1.27
C THR A 38 -20.64 -9.40 -2.59
N GLU A 39 -21.73 -10.15 -2.56
CA GLU A 39 -22.47 -10.52 -3.77
C GLU A 39 -23.08 -9.29 -4.46
N ALA A 40 -23.60 -8.34 -3.69
CA ALA A 40 -24.10 -7.09 -4.24
C ALA A 40 -22.99 -6.30 -4.94
N MET A 41 -21.80 -6.25 -4.36
CA MET A 41 -20.62 -5.59 -4.97
C MET A 41 -20.23 -6.23 -6.30
N LYS A 42 -20.35 -7.53 -6.41
CA LYS A 42 -20.06 -8.28 -7.66
C LYS A 42 -21.11 -8.02 -8.73
N GLY A 43 -22.33 -7.72 -8.32
CA GLY A 43 -23.49 -7.55 -9.22
C GLY A 43 -23.75 -6.13 -9.68
N THR A 44 -22.98 -5.15 -9.22
CA THR A 44 -23.18 -3.75 -9.59
C THR A 44 -21.89 -3.06 -9.98
N SER A 45 -22.01 -1.96 -10.71
CA SER A 45 -20.86 -1.17 -11.15
C SER A 45 -20.76 0.13 -10.35
N PRO A 46 -19.54 0.72 -10.25
CA PRO A 46 -19.40 2.08 -9.75
C PRO A 46 -20.17 3.07 -10.64
N ILE A 47 -20.53 4.22 -10.07
CA ILE A 47 -21.17 5.29 -10.84
C ILE A 47 -20.25 5.75 -11.98
N LEU A 48 -18.94 5.72 -11.76
CA LEU A 48 -17.93 6.22 -12.71
C LEU A 48 -17.96 5.47 -14.04
N THR A 49 -18.15 4.14 -14.04
CA THR A 49 -18.14 3.33 -15.26
C THR A 49 -18.90 2.03 -15.07
N LYS A 50 -19.46 1.53 -16.16
CA LYS A 50 -20.14 0.24 -16.20
C LYS A 50 -19.21 -0.90 -16.65
N GLU A 51 -17.94 -0.60 -16.95
CA GLU A 51 -16.98 -1.59 -17.48
C GLU A 51 -16.39 -2.48 -16.40
N THR A 52 -16.60 -2.16 -15.13
CA THR A 52 -16.11 -2.94 -14.00
C THR A 52 -17.19 -3.07 -12.93
N SER A 53 -17.04 -4.02 -12.04
CA SER A 53 -17.91 -4.14 -10.85
C SER A 53 -17.30 -3.38 -9.67
N VAL A 54 -18.12 -3.09 -8.67
CA VAL A 54 -17.65 -2.51 -7.40
C VAL A 54 -16.66 -3.48 -6.73
N TRP A 55 -16.89 -4.79 -6.85
CA TRP A 55 -15.99 -5.80 -6.30
C TRP A 55 -14.61 -5.75 -6.96
N GLU A 56 -14.56 -5.69 -8.29
CA GLU A 56 -13.29 -5.58 -9.01
C GLU A 56 -12.54 -4.30 -8.66
N ALA A 57 -13.25 -3.19 -8.52
CA ALA A 57 -12.67 -1.92 -8.08
C ALA A 57 -12.12 -2.02 -6.66
N TRP A 58 -12.81 -2.71 -5.77
CA TRP A 58 -12.36 -2.94 -4.39
C TRP A 58 -11.09 -3.79 -4.35
N VAL A 59 -11.05 -4.89 -5.10
CA VAL A 59 -9.86 -5.73 -5.22
C VAL A 59 -8.69 -4.94 -5.81
N GLY A 60 -8.95 -4.19 -6.88
CA GLY A 60 -7.94 -3.35 -7.51
C GLY A 60 -7.37 -2.29 -6.56
N PHE A 61 -8.24 -1.67 -5.76
CA PHE A 61 -7.79 -0.72 -4.73
C PHE A 61 -6.87 -1.40 -3.71
N ASN A 62 -7.29 -2.54 -3.17
CA ASN A 62 -6.47 -3.25 -2.18
C ASN A 62 -5.13 -3.70 -2.77
N ALA A 63 -5.13 -4.18 -4.01
CA ALA A 63 -3.91 -4.58 -4.69
C ALA A 63 -2.98 -3.39 -4.94
N SER A 64 -3.50 -2.26 -5.42
CA SER A 64 -2.69 -1.06 -5.69
C SER A 64 -2.15 -0.45 -4.40
N HIS A 65 -2.94 -0.45 -3.34
CA HIS A 65 -2.52 0.01 -2.01
C HIS A 65 -1.33 -0.82 -1.49
N SER A 66 -1.42 -2.14 -1.65
CA SER A 66 -0.35 -3.08 -1.28
C SER A 66 0.92 -2.84 -2.11
N LEU A 67 0.77 -2.70 -3.42
CA LEU A 67 1.89 -2.45 -4.33
C LEU A 67 2.58 -1.13 -4.02
N GLY A 68 1.82 -0.08 -3.68
CA GLY A 68 2.38 1.20 -3.28
C GLY A 68 3.29 1.07 -2.06
N ALA A 69 2.84 0.33 -1.04
CA ALA A 69 3.65 0.08 0.16
C ALA A 69 4.90 -0.73 -0.17
N MET A 70 4.78 -1.76 -1.01
CA MET A 70 5.92 -2.58 -1.43
C MET A 70 6.93 -1.78 -2.26
N LEU A 71 6.46 -0.87 -3.11
CA LEU A 71 7.33 0.01 -3.90
C LEU A 71 8.13 0.97 -3.02
N VAL A 72 7.53 1.50 -1.96
CA VAL A 72 8.26 2.32 -0.99
C VAL A 72 9.45 1.53 -0.42
N ALA A 73 9.22 0.28 -0.01
CA ALA A 73 10.28 -0.59 0.48
C ALA A 73 11.33 -0.89 -0.60
N ALA A 74 10.89 -1.21 -1.81
CA ALA A 74 11.76 -1.55 -2.93
C ALA A 74 12.69 -0.40 -3.34
N VAL A 75 12.23 0.84 -3.17
CA VAL A 75 13.04 2.03 -3.46
C VAL A 75 13.93 2.40 -2.26
N TYR A 76 13.35 2.49 -1.06
CA TYR A 76 14.06 3.05 0.09
C TYR A 76 15.01 2.08 0.78
N ILE A 77 14.80 0.77 0.71
CA ILE A 77 15.76 -0.18 1.29
C ILE A 77 17.11 -0.11 0.56
N PRO A 78 17.19 -0.31 -0.78
CA PRO A 78 18.47 -0.17 -1.47
C PRO A 78 19.04 1.24 -1.40
N LEU A 79 18.18 2.26 -1.50
CA LEU A 79 18.61 3.65 -1.44
C LEU A 79 19.26 3.97 -0.09
N THR A 80 18.67 3.47 1.00
CA THR A 80 19.19 3.70 2.36
C THR A 80 20.45 2.87 2.64
N THR A 81 20.51 1.63 2.14
CA THR A 81 21.64 0.74 2.42
C THR A 81 22.87 1.08 1.57
N SER A 82 22.68 1.44 0.30
CA SER A 82 23.80 1.59 -0.65
C SER A 82 24.01 3.02 -1.14
N TYR A 83 22.98 3.87 -1.05
CA TYR A 83 23.02 5.23 -1.59
C TYR A 83 22.49 6.26 -0.60
N PHE A 84 22.77 6.08 0.68
CA PHE A 84 22.25 6.95 1.74
C PHE A 84 22.64 8.42 1.54
N ASN A 85 23.78 8.68 0.91
CA ASN A 85 24.20 10.04 0.58
C ASN A 85 23.20 10.78 -0.32
N VAL A 86 22.50 10.07 -1.19
CA VAL A 86 21.45 10.69 -2.03
C VAL A 86 20.31 11.21 -1.16
N ILE A 87 19.90 10.46 -0.15
CA ILE A 87 18.87 10.87 0.79
C ILE A 87 19.34 12.08 1.60
N GLN A 88 20.59 12.03 2.10
CA GLN A 88 21.16 13.11 2.93
C GLN A 88 21.29 14.42 2.16
N GLN A 89 21.56 14.36 0.86
CA GLN A 89 21.76 15.55 0.01
C GLN A 89 20.46 16.15 -0.51
N SER A 90 19.33 15.46 -0.35
CA SER A 90 18.06 15.89 -0.89
C SER A 90 17.04 16.07 0.24
N VAL A 91 16.54 17.29 0.38
CA VAL A 91 15.43 17.58 1.29
C VAL A 91 14.20 16.75 0.90
N TRP A 92 13.93 16.64 -0.40
CA TRP A 92 12.79 15.87 -0.90
C TRP A 92 12.86 14.40 -0.50
N PHE A 93 13.96 13.74 -0.79
CA PHE A 93 14.11 12.30 -0.48
C PHE A 93 14.18 12.03 1.02
N SER A 94 14.61 13.01 1.82
CA SER A 94 14.59 12.90 3.28
C SER A 94 13.18 12.99 3.85
N PHE A 95 12.32 13.85 3.29
CA PHE A 95 10.96 14.05 3.77
C PHE A 95 9.95 13.07 3.18
N LEU A 96 10.20 12.53 2.00
CA LEU A 96 9.23 11.70 1.29
C LEU A 96 8.75 10.48 2.10
N PRO A 97 9.60 9.74 2.81
CA PRO A 97 9.12 8.62 3.63
C PRO A 97 8.15 9.03 4.72
N THR A 98 8.42 10.16 5.37
CA THR A 98 7.53 10.72 6.39
C THR A 98 6.19 11.11 5.78
N LEU A 99 6.22 11.79 4.64
CA LEU A 99 5.01 12.21 3.93
C LEU A 99 4.16 10.99 3.52
N VAL A 100 4.80 9.96 2.97
CA VAL A 100 4.12 8.71 2.60
C VAL A 100 3.54 8.03 3.83
N GLY A 101 4.30 7.90 4.91
CA GLY A 101 3.83 7.28 6.14
C GLY A 101 2.63 8.00 6.74
N LEU A 102 2.68 9.33 6.79
CA LEU A 102 1.55 10.13 7.26
C LEU A 102 0.32 10.00 6.36
N SER A 103 0.53 9.94 5.05
CA SER A 103 -0.57 9.76 4.09
C SER A 103 -1.28 8.42 4.31
N TYR A 104 -0.53 7.35 4.46
CA TYR A 104 -1.11 6.03 4.76
C TYR A 104 -1.84 6.03 6.09
N LEU A 105 -1.29 6.68 7.11
CA LEU A 105 -1.92 6.79 8.42
C LEU A 105 -3.26 7.53 8.34
N VAL A 106 -3.29 8.66 7.64
CA VAL A 106 -4.51 9.45 7.47
C VAL A 106 -5.57 8.64 6.71
N LEU A 107 -5.17 7.92 5.66
CA LEU A 107 -6.10 7.08 4.89
C LEU A 107 -6.60 5.88 5.67
N ALA A 108 -5.87 5.42 6.68
CA ALA A 108 -6.25 4.29 7.52
C ALA A 108 -7.22 4.67 8.64
N ILE A 109 -7.35 5.96 8.94
CA ILE A 109 -8.26 6.46 9.98
C ILE A 109 -9.65 6.71 9.39
#